data_64e90116b29cd3668bd88fbf88bec3a5
#
_entry.id   64e90116b29cd3668bd88fbf88bec3a5
#
_cell.length_a   1.000
_cell.length_b   1.000
_cell.length_c   1.000
_cell.angle_alpha   90.00
_cell.angle_beta   90.00
_cell.angle_gamma   90.00
#
_symmetry.space_group_name_H-M   'P 1'
#
loop_
_entity.id
_entity.type
_entity.pdbx_description
1 polymer ?
#
loop_
_entity_poly.entity_id
_entity_poly.type
_entity_poly.pdbx_seq_one_letter_code
_entity_poly.pdbx_strand_id
1 'polypeptide(L)'
;MSSVYDWFQERLEIQAIADDITSKYVPPHVNIFYCLGGITLTCFIVQVATGFAMTFYYRPTVTEAFASVEYLMTQVNFGWLIRSVHRWSASMMVLNMILHVCRVYLTGGFKKPRELTWVTGVLLASVTVSFGVTGYSLPWDQVGYWACKIVTGVPDAVPIVGGLIVQVLRGGVSVGQSTLTRFYSAHTFVLPVVAVVLMLTHFIMIRKQGISGPL
;
A
#
# COMPACT_ATOMS: atom_id res chain seq x y z
N MET A 1 40.61 14.97 -14.41
CA MET A 1 39.36 15.10 -13.65
C MET A 1 38.70 13.73 -13.59
N SER A 2 38.54 13.16 -12.42
CA SER A 2 37.73 11.95 -12.28
C SER A 2 36.33 12.23 -12.78
N SER A 3 35.71 11.30 -13.51
CA SER A 3 34.32 11.47 -13.95
C SER A 3 33.40 11.48 -12.74
N VAL A 4 32.19 12.02 -12.88
CA VAL A 4 31.16 11.95 -11.81
C VAL A 4 30.89 10.49 -11.45
N TYR A 5 30.92 9.59 -12.45
CA TYR A 5 30.80 8.16 -12.24
C TYR A 5 31.92 7.60 -11.34
N ASP A 6 33.20 7.95 -11.61
CA ASP A 6 34.33 7.45 -10.82
C ASP A 6 34.22 7.90 -9.35
N TRP A 7 33.77 9.14 -9.12
CA TRP A 7 33.54 9.67 -7.78
C TRP A 7 32.52 8.86 -6.99
N PHE A 8 31.39 8.49 -7.63
CA PHE A 8 30.37 7.64 -6.98
C PHE A 8 30.83 6.19 -6.88
N GLN A 9 31.53 5.64 -7.89
CA GLN A 9 32.03 4.28 -7.89
C GLN A 9 32.98 4.04 -6.72
N GLU A 10 33.87 4.98 -6.46
CA GLU A 10 34.85 4.92 -5.36
C GLU A 10 34.20 4.91 -3.97
N ARG A 11 33.00 5.48 -3.83
CA ARG A 11 32.30 5.65 -2.54
C ARG A 11 31.14 4.69 -2.31
N LEU A 12 30.50 4.24 -3.35
CA LEU A 12 29.27 3.45 -3.28
C LEU A 12 29.36 2.09 -3.97
N GLU A 13 30.49 1.80 -4.66
CA GLU A 13 30.68 0.56 -5.42
C GLU A 13 29.48 0.27 -6.36
N ILE A 14 29.03 1.31 -7.11
CA ILE A 14 27.83 1.26 -7.94
C ILE A 14 27.84 0.06 -8.89
N GLN A 15 29.02 -0.26 -9.46
CA GLN A 15 29.16 -1.39 -10.36
C GLN A 15 28.86 -2.71 -9.65
N ALA A 16 29.33 -2.90 -8.43
CA ALA A 16 29.04 -4.10 -7.64
C ALA A 16 27.54 -4.25 -7.33
N ILE A 17 26.86 -3.12 -7.04
CA ILE A 17 25.41 -3.10 -6.86
C ILE A 17 24.68 -3.45 -8.17
N ALA A 18 25.11 -2.86 -9.30
CA ALA A 18 24.54 -3.13 -10.62
C ALA A 18 24.73 -4.60 -11.01
N ASP A 19 25.92 -5.14 -10.80
CA ASP A 19 26.23 -6.55 -11.11
C ASP A 19 25.41 -7.51 -10.25
N ASP A 20 25.24 -7.21 -8.94
CA ASP A 20 24.38 -8.01 -8.07
C ASP A 20 22.90 -7.99 -8.50
N ILE A 21 22.42 -6.88 -9.05
CA ILE A 21 21.04 -6.78 -9.55
C ILE A 21 20.88 -7.50 -10.89
N THR A 22 21.82 -7.32 -11.83
CA THR A 22 21.68 -7.78 -13.23
C THR A 22 22.14 -9.22 -13.46
N SER A 23 23.00 -9.78 -12.61
CA SER A 23 23.54 -11.14 -12.74
C SER A 23 22.63 -12.24 -12.17
N LYS A 24 21.45 -11.91 -11.65
CA LYS A 24 20.56 -12.91 -11.05
C LYS A 24 20.01 -13.86 -12.12
N TYR A 25 20.21 -15.14 -11.91
CA TYR A 25 19.60 -16.18 -12.74
C TYR A 25 18.10 -16.25 -12.49
N VAL A 26 17.33 -16.17 -13.56
CA VAL A 26 15.87 -16.36 -13.53
C VAL A 26 15.57 -17.79 -14.00
N PRO A 27 14.98 -18.64 -13.15
CA PRO A 27 14.66 -20.01 -13.52
C PRO A 27 13.69 -20.08 -14.72
N PRO A 28 13.78 -21.10 -15.60
CA PRO A 28 12.96 -21.19 -16.81
C PRO A 28 11.44 -21.26 -16.58
N HIS A 29 11.00 -21.70 -15.41
CA HIS A 29 9.58 -21.80 -15.05
C HIS A 29 8.93 -20.45 -14.67
N VAL A 30 9.74 -19.38 -14.53
CA VAL A 30 9.25 -18.07 -14.16
C VAL A 30 8.51 -17.42 -15.33
N ASN A 31 7.26 -17.04 -15.08
CA ASN A 31 6.39 -16.37 -16.03
C ASN A 31 5.77 -15.10 -15.41
N ILE A 32 4.88 -14.43 -16.14
CA ILE A 32 4.26 -13.17 -15.71
C ILE A 32 3.58 -13.26 -14.33
N PHE A 33 3.03 -14.42 -13.95
CA PHE A 33 2.40 -14.60 -12.65
C PHE A 33 3.38 -14.51 -11.47
N TYR A 34 4.67 -14.73 -11.71
CA TYR A 34 5.72 -14.50 -10.70
C TYR A 34 6.06 -13.02 -10.53
N CYS A 35 5.71 -12.17 -11.50
CA CYS A 35 5.94 -10.72 -11.45
C CYS A 35 4.84 -9.95 -10.69
N LEU A 36 3.73 -10.58 -10.31
CA LEU A 36 2.58 -9.92 -9.68
C LEU A 36 2.95 -9.13 -8.42
N GLY A 37 3.88 -9.65 -7.59
CA GLY A 37 4.39 -8.93 -6.42
C GLY A 37 5.13 -7.65 -6.80
N GLY A 38 5.94 -7.70 -7.86
CA GLY A 38 6.65 -6.52 -8.41
C GLY A 38 5.69 -5.49 -9.01
N ILE A 39 4.64 -5.94 -9.70
CA ILE A 39 3.58 -5.07 -10.24
C ILE A 39 2.83 -4.39 -9.09
N THR A 40 2.52 -5.13 -8.00
CA THR A 40 1.90 -4.56 -6.80
C THR A 40 2.79 -3.49 -6.17
N LEU A 41 4.11 -3.72 -6.08
CA LEU A 41 5.06 -2.71 -5.62
C LEU A 41 5.08 -1.46 -6.51
N THR A 42 5.05 -1.62 -7.84
CA THR A 42 4.98 -0.48 -8.77
C THR A 42 3.71 0.34 -8.53
N CYS A 43 2.57 -0.33 -8.36
CA CYS A 43 1.33 0.36 -7.99
C CYS A 43 1.47 1.09 -6.65
N PHE A 44 2.13 0.51 -5.65
CA PHE A 44 2.36 1.18 -4.36
C PHE A 44 3.23 2.44 -4.51
N ILE A 45 4.28 2.40 -5.31
CA ILE A 45 5.11 3.58 -5.61
C ILE A 45 4.27 4.70 -6.24
N VAL A 46 3.41 4.34 -7.21
CA VAL A 46 2.47 5.29 -7.83
C VAL A 46 1.50 5.85 -6.79
N GLN A 47 0.99 5.02 -5.85
CA GLN A 47 0.13 5.47 -4.75
C GLN A 47 0.84 6.49 -3.87
N VAL A 48 2.09 6.24 -3.47
CA VAL A 48 2.87 7.17 -2.64
C VAL A 48 3.09 8.49 -3.38
N ALA A 49 3.53 8.46 -4.62
CA ALA A 49 3.83 9.66 -5.40
C ALA A 49 2.58 10.53 -5.63
N THR A 50 1.48 9.90 -6.08
CA THR A 50 0.22 10.61 -6.34
C THR A 50 -0.47 11.05 -5.05
N GLY A 51 -0.42 10.22 -4.00
CA GLY A 51 -0.95 10.55 -2.68
C GLY A 51 -0.24 11.74 -2.07
N PHE A 52 1.09 11.76 -2.12
CA PHE A 52 1.89 12.90 -1.66
C PHE A 52 1.50 14.19 -2.39
N ALA A 53 1.37 14.17 -3.72
CA ALA A 53 0.95 15.35 -4.48
C ALA A 53 -0.43 15.86 -4.06
N MET A 54 -1.37 14.96 -3.72
CA MET A 54 -2.70 15.36 -3.25
C MET A 54 -2.70 15.99 -1.85
N THR A 55 -1.74 15.67 -0.98
CA THR A 55 -1.67 16.25 0.38
C THR A 55 -1.48 17.77 0.38
N PHE A 56 -0.97 18.36 -0.70
CA PHE A 56 -0.84 19.81 -0.82
C PHE A 56 -2.17 20.55 -0.93
N TYR A 57 -3.24 19.87 -1.31
CA TYR A 57 -4.55 20.46 -1.60
C TYR A 57 -5.65 19.94 -0.70
N TYR A 58 -5.55 18.69 -0.25
CA TYR A 58 -6.58 18.04 0.55
C TYR A 58 -6.64 18.60 1.97
N ARG A 59 -7.86 18.88 2.45
CA ARG A 59 -8.11 19.39 3.80
C ARG A 59 -8.92 18.38 4.64
N PRO A 60 -8.32 17.76 5.66
CA PRO A 60 -8.95 16.68 6.42
C PRO A 60 -9.94 17.19 7.47
N THR A 61 -10.91 18.01 7.07
CA THR A 61 -12.00 18.48 7.92
C THR A 61 -13.35 18.07 7.34
N VAL A 62 -14.32 17.77 8.18
CA VAL A 62 -15.65 17.33 7.71
C VAL A 62 -16.38 18.40 6.89
N THR A 63 -16.00 19.65 7.04
CA THR A 63 -16.58 20.79 6.30
C THR A 63 -15.89 21.06 4.98
N GLU A 64 -14.61 20.68 4.83
CA GLU A 64 -13.80 21.08 3.68
C GLU A 64 -13.29 19.89 2.83
N ALA A 65 -13.31 18.66 3.37
CA ALA A 65 -12.73 17.51 2.69
C ALA A 65 -13.32 17.32 1.30
N PHE A 66 -14.64 17.30 1.16
CA PHE A 66 -15.31 17.16 -0.13
C PHE A 66 -14.99 18.31 -1.09
N ALA A 67 -15.11 19.55 -0.62
CA ALA A 67 -14.81 20.74 -1.43
C ALA A 67 -13.34 20.78 -1.87
N SER A 68 -12.39 20.34 -1.02
CA SER A 68 -10.97 20.28 -1.37
C SER A 68 -10.68 19.25 -2.46
N VAL A 69 -11.41 18.12 -2.46
CA VAL A 69 -11.34 17.12 -3.55
C VAL A 69 -11.94 17.67 -4.84
N GLU A 70 -13.06 18.37 -4.77
CA GLU A 70 -13.67 19.03 -5.92
C GLU A 70 -12.75 20.11 -6.51
N TYR A 71 -12.14 20.94 -5.65
CA TYR A 71 -11.13 21.91 -6.06
C TYR A 71 -9.94 21.25 -6.77
N LEU A 72 -9.41 20.16 -6.21
CA LEU A 72 -8.35 19.37 -6.84
C LEU A 72 -8.74 18.90 -8.24
N MET A 73 -9.97 18.42 -8.41
CA MET A 73 -10.46 17.87 -9.68
C MET A 73 -10.74 18.93 -10.74
N THR A 74 -11.11 20.16 -10.34
CA THR A 74 -11.64 21.17 -11.27
C THR A 74 -10.75 22.39 -11.45
N GLN A 75 -9.92 22.72 -10.45
CA GLN A 75 -9.15 23.97 -10.44
C GLN A 75 -7.63 23.75 -10.50
N VAL A 76 -7.14 22.59 -10.00
CA VAL A 76 -5.70 22.31 -9.99
C VAL A 76 -5.26 21.74 -11.32
N ASN A 77 -4.22 22.32 -11.92
CA ASN A 77 -3.63 21.80 -13.15
C ASN A 77 -3.21 20.34 -13.00
N PHE A 78 -3.73 19.45 -13.84
CA PHE A 78 -3.54 17.99 -13.77
C PHE A 78 -4.05 17.33 -12.49
N GLY A 79 -4.77 18.02 -11.62
CA GLY A 79 -5.30 17.46 -10.37
C GLY A 79 -6.25 16.28 -10.63
N TRP A 80 -7.11 16.40 -11.65
CA TRP A 80 -7.98 15.31 -12.11
C TRP A 80 -7.19 14.07 -12.54
N LEU A 81 -6.05 14.24 -13.20
CA LEU A 81 -5.19 13.14 -13.65
C LEU A 81 -4.53 12.45 -12.45
N ILE A 82 -3.91 13.23 -11.54
CA ILE A 82 -3.24 12.71 -10.34
C ILE A 82 -4.21 11.89 -9.50
N ARG A 83 -5.42 12.41 -9.22
CA ARG A 83 -6.43 11.69 -8.45
C ARG A 83 -6.95 10.44 -9.19
N SER A 84 -7.16 10.51 -10.49
CA SER A 84 -7.59 9.37 -11.29
C SER A 84 -6.55 8.26 -11.31
N VAL A 85 -5.26 8.61 -11.50
CA VAL A 85 -4.15 7.65 -11.43
C VAL A 85 -4.08 7.01 -10.05
N HIS A 86 -4.21 7.81 -8.97
CA HIS A 86 -4.25 7.28 -7.60
C HIS A 86 -5.36 6.24 -7.43
N ARG A 87 -6.57 6.56 -7.82
CA ARG A 87 -7.73 5.66 -7.70
C ARG A 87 -7.58 4.37 -8.52
N TRP A 88 -7.17 4.48 -9.78
CA TRP A 88 -7.01 3.31 -10.65
C TRP A 88 -5.83 2.44 -10.22
N SER A 89 -4.72 3.05 -9.84
CA SER A 89 -3.56 2.32 -9.32
C SER A 89 -3.89 1.59 -8.01
N ALA A 90 -4.76 2.15 -7.14
CA ALA A 90 -5.25 1.46 -5.95
C ALA A 90 -6.01 0.19 -6.31
N SER A 91 -6.93 0.28 -7.28
CA SER A 91 -7.70 -0.88 -7.76
C SER A 91 -6.78 -1.96 -8.37
N MET A 92 -5.82 -1.55 -9.17
CA MET A 92 -4.82 -2.45 -9.76
C MET A 92 -3.90 -3.07 -8.69
N MET A 93 -3.53 -2.32 -7.66
CA MET A 93 -2.73 -2.83 -6.53
C MET A 93 -3.47 -3.95 -5.79
N VAL A 94 -4.74 -3.75 -5.46
CA VAL A 94 -5.57 -4.76 -4.78
C VAL A 94 -5.76 -5.99 -5.66
N LEU A 95 -6.09 -5.81 -6.95
CA LEU A 95 -6.26 -6.92 -7.88
C LEU A 95 -4.97 -7.76 -8.00
N ASN A 96 -3.84 -7.11 -8.26
CA ASN A 96 -2.55 -7.81 -8.40
C ASN A 96 -2.12 -8.47 -7.08
N MET A 97 -2.40 -7.86 -5.94
CA MET A 97 -2.15 -8.45 -4.62
C MET A 97 -2.95 -9.74 -4.44
N ILE A 98 -4.24 -9.75 -4.76
CA ILE A 98 -5.10 -10.95 -4.68
C ILE A 98 -4.54 -12.05 -5.60
N LEU A 99 -4.24 -11.73 -6.85
CA LEU A 99 -3.67 -12.68 -7.80
C LEU A 99 -2.30 -13.19 -7.34
N HIS A 100 -1.47 -12.33 -6.74
CA HIS A 100 -0.19 -12.70 -6.16
C HIS A 100 -0.35 -13.71 -5.01
N VAL A 101 -1.25 -13.44 -4.08
CA VAL A 101 -1.56 -14.36 -2.96
C VAL A 101 -2.08 -15.70 -3.50
N CYS A 102 -3.03 -15.68 -4.44
CA CYS A 102 -3.55 -16.88 -5.09
C CYS A 102 -2.42 -17.70 -5.75
N ARG A 103 -1.52 -17.05 -6.50
CA ARG A 103 -0.40 -17.73 -7.15
C ARG A 103 0.53 -18.36 -6.11
N VAL A 104 0.93 -17.62 -5.05
CA VAL A 104 1.81 -18.14 -4.00
C VAL A 104 1.17 -19.34 -3.31
N TYR A 105 -0.13 -19.27 -3.04
CA TYR A 105 -0.87 -20.38 -2.43
C TYR A 105 -0.91 -21.60 -3.34
N LEU A 106 -1.34 -21.43 -4.59
CA LEU A 106 -1.49 -22.52 -5.55
C LEU A 106 -0.15 -23.20 -5.93
N THR A 107 0.96 -22.47 -5.89
CA THR A 107 2.30 -23.03 -6.15
C THR A 107 3.02 -23.51 -4.88
N GLY A 108 2.35 -23.56 -3.73
CA GLY A 108 2.97 -24.02 -2.49
C GLY A 108 4.11 -23.12 -1.99
N GLY A 109 4.20 -21.85 -2.46
CA GLY A 109 5.25 -20.90 -2.12
C GLY A 109 5.26 -20.44 -0.66
N PHE A 110 4.31 -20.92 0.15
CA PHE A 110 4.21 -20.68 1.60
C PHE A 110 4.85 -21.80 2.44
N LYS A 111 5.21 -22.94 1.82
CA LYS A 111 5.81 -24.09 2.51
C LYS A 111 7.27 -23.80 2.90
N LYS A 112 7.79 -24.62 3.84
CA LYS A 112 9.20 -24.52 4.28
C LYS A 112 10.17 -24.36 3.11
N PRO A 113 11.12 -23.45 3.22
CA PRO A 113 11.47 -22.56 4.34
C PRO A 113 10.84 -21.16 4.24
N ARG A 114 9.68 -20.96 3.57
CA ARG A 114 9.09 -19.66 3.20
C ARG A 114 7.92 -19.22 4.11
N GLU A 115 7.74 -19.84 5.27
CA GLU A 115 6.63 -19.55 6.17
C GLU A 115 6.62 -18.10 6.64
N LEU A 116 7.80 -17.57 6.99
CA LEU A 116 7.91 -16.17 7.44
C LEU A 116 7.65 -15.18 6.30
N THR A 117 8.06 -15.51 5.08
CA THR A 117 7.73 -14.73 3.88
C THR A 117 6.22 -14.69 3.64
N TRP A 118 5.54 -15.82 3.85
CA TRP A 118 4.09 -15.89 3.78
C TRP A 118 3.41 -15.04 4.85
N VAL A 119 3.83 -15.13 6.11
CA VAL A 119 3.27 -14.33 7.21
C VAL A 119 3.39 -12.83 6.94
N THR A 120 4.58 -12.37 6.54
CA THR A 120 4.76 -10.95 6.18
C THR A 120 3.93 -10.54 4.97
N GLY A 121 3.74 -11.45 3.99
CA GLY A 121 2.85 -11.22 2.86
C GLY A 121 1.39 -11.06 3.26
N VAL A 122 0.88 -11.87 4.20
CA VAL A 122 -0.48 -11.74 4.76
C VAL A 122 -0.65 -10.43 5.52
N LEU A 123 0.35 -10.02 6.30
CA LEU A 123 0.33 -8.71 6.97
C LEU A 123 0.32 -7.55 5.97
N LEU A 124 1.11 -7.63 4.87
CA LEU A 124 1.08 -6.66 3.78
C LEU A 124 -0.29 -6.61 3.09
N ALA A 125 -0.93 -7.76 2.86
CA ALA A 125 -2.28 -7.82 2.31
C ALA A 125 -3.29 -7.12 3.24
N SER A 126 -3.22 -7.34 4.55
CA SER A 126 -4.06 -6.68 5.54
C SER A 126 -3.86 -5.17 5.57
N VAL A 127 -2.62 -4.71 5.49
CA VAL A 127 -2.28 -3.28 5.38
C VAL A 127 -2.82 -2.70 4.07
N THR A 128 -2.76 -3.43 2.96
CA THR A 128 -3.31 -3.00 1.67
C THR A 128 -4.83 -2.81 1.73
N VAL A 129 -5.55 -3.72 2.38
CA VAL A 129 -6.99 -3.56 2.62
C VAL A 129 -7.27 -2.34 3.49
N SER A 130 -6.46 -2.12 4.53
CA SER A 130 -6.57 -0.95 5.41
C SER A 130 -6.34 0.37 4.66
N PHE A 131 -5.41 0.42 3.72
CA PHE A 131 -5.25 1.55 2.79
C PHE A 131 -6.53 1.80 1.98
N GLY A 132 -7.12 0.75 1.41
CA GLY A 132 -8.37 0.85 0.66
C GLY A 132 -9.50 1.46 1.50
N VAL A 133 -9.73 0.93 2.69
CA VAL A 133 -10.78 1.39 3.61
C VAL A 133 -10.56 2.84 4.04
N THR A 134 -9.38 3.17 4.50
CA THR A 134 -9.07 4.53 4.98
C THR A 134 -9.13 5.54 3.86
N GLY A 135 -8.53 5.24 2.68
CA GLY A 135 -8.49 6.14 1.54
C GLY A 135 -9.86 6.38 0.90
N TYR A 136 -10.72 5.35 0.86
CA TYR A 136 -12.09 5.47 0.33
C TYR A 136 -12.97 6.44 1.11
N SER A 137 -12.69 6.59 2.39
CA SER A 137 -13.44 7.47 3.29
C SER A 137 -13.00 8.94 3.22
N LEU A 138 -11.79 9.24 2.70
CA LEU A 138 -11.22 10.60 2.74
C LEU A 138 -12.02 11.65 1.96
N PRO A 139 -12.63 11.37 0.80
CA PRO A 139 -13.44 12.37 0.12
C PRO A 139 -14.61 12.90 0.94
N TRP A 140 -15.03 12.18 1.96
CA TRP A 140 -16.11 12.53 2.89
C TRP A 140 -17.44 12.85 2.20
N ASP A 141 -17.66 12.19 1.06
CA ASP A 141 -18.94 12.16 0.37
C ASP A 141 -19.89 11.15 1.01
N GLN A 142 -21.14 11.08 0.54
CA GLN A 142 -22.13 10.17 1.09
C GLN A 142 -21.68 8.71 1.05
N VAL A 143 -21.02 8.31 -0.04
CA VAL A 143 -20.55 6.93 -0.21
C VAL A 143 -19.41 6.61 0.76
N GLY A 144 -18.41 7.48 0.85
CA GLY A 144 -17.27 7.34 1.76
C GLY A 144 -17.69 7.37 3.24
N TYR A 145 -18.61 8.27 3.61
CA TYR A 145 -19.15 8.37 4.96
C TYR A 145 -19.86 7.08 5.40
N TRP A 146 -20.80 6.58 4.59
CA TRP A 146 -21.55 5.39 4.94
C TRP A 146 -20.69 4.13 4.92
N ALA A 147 -19.75 4.02 3.97
CA ALA A 147 -18.76 2.94 3.97
C ALA A 147 -17.91 2.96 5.25
N CYS A 148 -17.43 4.13 5.66
CA CYS A 148 -16.71 4.32 6.92
C CYS A 148 -17.54 3.87 8.12
N LYS A 149 -18.82 4.28 8.18
CA LYS A 149 -19.73 3.93 9.27
C LYS A 149 -19.97 2.42 9.37
N ILE A 150 -20.17 1.76 8.23
CA ILE A 150 -20.39 0.30 8.16
C ILE A 150 -19.12 -0.43 8.60
N VAL A 151 -17.98 -0.16 7.96
CA VAL A 151 -16.73 -0.89 8.22
C VAL A 151 -16.26 -0.70 9.67
N THR A 152 -16.34 0.54 10.20
CA THR A 152 -15.95 0.79 11.60
C THR A 152 -16.96 0.26 12.60
N GLY A 153 -18.17 -0.11 12.17
CA GLY A 153 -19.18 -0.76 13.00
C GLY A 153 -19.04 -2.27 13.12
N VAL A 154 -18.34 -2.93 12.15
CA VAL A 154 -18.17 -4.40 12.16
C VAL A 154 -17.57 -4.93 13.46
N PRO A 155 -16.56 -4.31 14.09
CA PRO A 155 -16.00 -4.80 15.35
C PRO A 155 -17.00 -4.82 16.52
N ASP A 156 -18.11 -4.09 16.44
CA ASP A 156 -19.14 -4.07 17.51
C ASP A 156 -19.76 -5.46 17.76
N ALA A 157 -19.69 -6.34 16.76
CA ALA A 157 -20.13 -7.72 16.90
C ALA A 157 -19.23 -8.57 17.82
N VAL A 158 -18.05 -8.09 18.19
CA VAL A 158 -17.14 -8.80 19.10
C VAL A 158 -17.60 -8.62 20.54
N PRO A 159 -17.97 -9.69 21.26
CA PRO A 159 -18.46 -9.59 22.64
C PRO A 159 -17.43 -8.88 23.56
N ILE A 160 -17.92 -8.08 24.49
CA ILE A 160 -17.18 -7.40 25.56
C ILE A 160 -16.31 -6.23 25.04
N VAL A 161 -15.49 -6.44 24.00
CA VAL A 161 -14.50 -5.44 23.55
C VAL A 161 -14.91 -4.68 22.29
N GLY A 162 -15.97 -5.10 21.61
CA GLY A 162 -16.38 -4.54 20.31
C GLY A 162 -16.62 -3.03 20.35
N GLY A 163 -17.41 -2.57 21.29
CA GLY A 163 -17.70 -1.14 21.47
C GLY A 163 -16.44 -0.30 21.75
N LEU A 164 -15.48 -0.84 22.51
CA LEU A 164 -14.20 -0.17 22.75
C LEU A 164 -13.40 -0.05 21.44
N ILE A 165 -13.32 -1.12 20.65
CA ILE A 165 -12.62 -1.11 19.34
C ILE A 165 -13.25 -0.07 18.41
N VAL A 166 -14.60 -0.03 18.33
CA VAL A 166 -15.33 0.96 17.53
C VAL A 166 -14.99 2.39 17.95
N GLN A 167 -14.99 2.67 19.26
CA GLN A 167 -14.66 4.00 19.78
C GLN A 167 -13.19 4.37 19.50
N VAL A 168 -12.26 3.44 19.61
CA VAL A 168 -10.85 3.66 19.26
C VAL A 168 -10.69 3.97 17.77
N LEU A 169 -11.37 3.22 16.90
CA LEU A 169 -11.31 3.44 15.45
C LEU A 169 -11.92 4.79 15.05
N ARG A 170 -13.10 5.12 15.59
CA ARG A 170 -13.82 6.35 15.24
C ARG A 170 -13.28 7.59 15.96
N GLY A 171 -12.66 7.41 17.11
CA GLY A 171 -12.32 8.52 18.01
C GLY A 171 -13.51 9.10 18.76
N GLY A 172 -14.57 8.31 18.90
CA GLY A 172 -15.83 8.65 19.57
C GLY A 172 -16.93 7.64 19.27
N VAL A 173 -18.13 7.90 19.76
CA VAL A 173 -19.28 7.00 19.57
C VAL A 173 -19.85 7.03 18.15
N SER A 174 -19.62 8.11 17.42
CA SER A 174 -20.11 8.30 16.04
C SER A 174 -18.99 8.64 15.07
N VAL A 175 -19.23 8.36 13.79
CA VAL A 175 -18.33 8.78 12.70
C VAL A 175 -18.42 10.29 12.54
N GLY A 176 -17.27 10.97 12.49
CA GLY A 176 -17.19 12.43 12.42
C GLY A 176 -15.75 12.92 12.23
N GLN A 177 -15.49 14.15 12.68
CA GLN A 177 -14.17 14.79 12.52
C GLN A 177 -13.02 13.95 13.07
N SER A 178 -13.17 13.38 14.27
CA SER A 178 -12.13 12.53 14.87
C SER A 178 -11.83 11.31 14.01
N THR A 179 -12.86 10.72 13.39
CA THR A 179 -12.69 9.59 12.48
C THR A 179 -11.90 9.98 11.22
N LEU A 180 -12.30 11.09 10.60
CA LEU A 180 -11.64 11.60 9.40
C LEU A 180 -10.16 11.91 9.65
N THR A 181 -9.86 12.60 10.76
CA THR A 181 -8.48 12.91 11.14
C THR A 181 -7.64 11.66 11.37
N ARG A 182 -8.19 10.64 12.06
CA ARG A 182 -7.50 9.35 12.27
C ARG A 182 -7.27 8.61 10.99
N PHE A 183 -8.26 8.55 10.11
CA PHE A 183 -8.14 7.87 8.82
C PHE A 183 -7.16 8.58 7.90
N TYR A 184 -7.15 9.90 7.88
CA TYR A 184 -6.14 10.67 7.16
C TYR A 184 -4.72 10.38 7.67
N SER A 185 -4.50 10.46 8.97
CA SER A 185 -3.19 10.17 9.58
C SER A 185 -2.76 8.71 9.36
N ALA A 186 -3.70 7.77 9.49
CA ALA A 186 -3.42 6.37 9.19
C ALA A 186 -3.04 6.17 7.73
N HIS A 187 -3.82 6.72 6.79
CA HIS A 187 -3.64 6.55 5.35
C HIS A 187 -2.35 7.17 4.82
N THR A 188 -2.02 8.39 5.29
CA THR A 188 -0.89 9.18 4.75
C THR A 188 0.42 8.95 5.46
N PHE A 189 0.41 8.47 6.70
CA PHE A 189 1.62 8.32 7.50
C PHE A 189 1.78 6.91 8.10
N VAL A 190 0.84 6.45 8.94
CA VAL A 190 1.04 5.21 9.71
C VAL A 190 1.11 3.99 8.80
N LEU A 191 0.12 3.82 7.93
CA LEU A 191 0.07 2.67 7.01
C LEU A 191 1.23 2.64 6.01
N PRO A 192 1.66 3.78 5.39
CA PRO A 192 2.86 3.79 4.55
C PRO A 192 4.12 3.36 5.28
N VAL A 193 4.35 3.83 6.51
CA VAL A 193 5.52 3.44 7.31
C VAL A 193 5.49 1.94 7.61
N VAL A 194 4.35 1.42 8.08
CA VAL A 194 4.17 -0.02 8.36
C VAL A 194 4.37 -0.85 7.09
N ALA A 195 3.81 -0.40 5.96
CA ALA A 195 3.95 -1.09 4.68
C ALA A 195 5.42 -1.16 4.24
N VAL A 196 6.17 -0.06 4.34
CA VAL A 196 7.61 -0.02 3.97
C VAL A 196 8.42 -0.99 4.84
N VAL A 197 8.22 -0.99 6.16
CA VAL A 197 8.92 -1.90 7.07
C VAL A 197 8.62 -3.37 6.73
N LEU A 198 7.35 -3.70 6.50
CA LEU A 198 6.95 -5.05 6.12
C LEU A 198 7.47 -5.44 4.73
N MET A 199 7.46 -4.52 3.75
CA MET A 199 8.00 -4.76 2.41
C MET A 199 9.51 -5.02 2.46
N LEU A 200 10.28 -4.21 3.19
CA LEU A 200 11.71 -4.44 3.35
C LEU A 200 11.98 -5.83 3.92
N THR A 201 11.27 -6.21 4.98
CA THR A 201 11.40 -7.55 5.58
C THR A 201 11.02 -8.65 4.57
N HIS A 202 9.91 -8.49 3.85
CA HIS A 202 9.42 -9.44 2.86
C HIS A 202 10.42 -9.62 1.70
N PHE A 203 10.97 -8.54 1.17
CA PHE A 203 11.93 -8.59 0.06
C PHE A 203 13.28 -9.17 0.45
N ILE A 204 13.78 -8.86 1.66
CA ILE A 204 15.01 -9.47 2.16
C ILE A 204 14.87 -10.99 2.23
N MET A 205 13.72 -11.49 2.70
CA MET A 205 13.46 -12.92 2.75
C MET A 205 13.36 -13.55 1.37
N ILE A 206 12.63 -12.93 0.43
CA ILE A 206 12.54 -13.40 -0.96
C ILE A 206 13.94 -13.45 -1.59
N ARG A 207 14.75 -12.41 -1.38
CA ARG A 207 16.11 -12.35 -1.92
C ARG A 207 17.00 -13.47 -1.37
N LYS A 208 16.86 -13.79 -0.08
CA LYS A 208 17.60 -14.86 0.60
C LYS A 208 17.16 -16.27 0.16
N GLN A 209 15.87 -16.47 -0.07
CA GLN A 209 15.27 -17.78 -0.35
C GLN A 209 15.16 -18.08 -1.85
N GLY A 210 15.33 -17.07 -2.71
CA GLY A 210 15.15 -17.19 -4.16
C GLY A 210 13.68 -17.36 -4.58
N ILE A 211 13.46 -17.56 -5.88
CA ILE A 211 12.13 -17.77 -6.47
C ILE A 211 11.65 -19.20 -6.13
N SER A 212 10.37 -19.32 -5.73
CA SER A 212 9.79 -20.64 -5.46
C SER A 212 9.72 -21.48 -6.75
N GLY A 213 10.00 -22.78 -6.64
CA GLY A 213 9.80 -23.73 -7.75
C GLY A 213 8.32 -23.87 -8.14
N PRO A 214 8.05 -24.52 -9.28
CA PRO A 214 6.71 -25.00 -9.60
C PRO A 214 6.32 -26.10 -8.60
N LEU A 215 5.02 -26.36 -8.47
CA LEU A 215 4.50 -27.55 -7.74
C LEU A 215 4.94 -28.83 -8.44
#